data_c7fa42719dd712d072d3261fde8f0a89
#
_entry.id   c7fa42719dd712d072d3261fde8f0a89
#
_cell.length_a   1.000
_cell.length_b   1.000
_cell.length_c   1.000
_cell.angle_alpha   90.00
_cell.angle_beta   90.00
_cell.angle_gamma   90.00
#
_symmetry.space_group_name_H-M   'P 1'
#
loop_
_entity.id
_entity.type
_entity.pdbx_description
1 polymer ?
#
loop_
_entity_poly.entity_id
_entity_poly.type
_entity_poly.pdbx_seq_one_letter_code
_entity_poly.pdbx_strand_id
1 'polypeptide(L)'
;AFSLPLLQRLLKHENSSTSPARHPVRALVLLPTRELADQVAQQIALYAKHTKLRSTVVFGGMDMKPQTIELKKGVEVLVATPGRLLDHIEAKNAVLNQVEYVVLDEADRMLDIGFLPDLQRILSYLPKQRTTLLFSATFSPEIKRLASSYLQNPITIEVARPNETASTVEQRFYSANDDDKRRAIHQVLKTRGIKQAFIFVNSKLGCARLARSLEREGLKTAALHGDKSQDERLKALEAFKKGEV
;
A
#
# COMPACT_ATOMS: atom_id res chain seq x y z
N ALA A 1 3.98 1.42 -11.63
CA ALA A 1 4.48 2.21 -12.76
C ALA A 1 5.65 3.11 -12.39
N PHE A 2 5.60 3.80 -11.23
CA PHE A 2 6.65 4.79 -10.82
C PHE A 2 7.99 4.16 -10.42
N SER A 3 8.04 2.91 -10.00
CA SER A 3 9.22 2.30 -9.35
C SER A 3 10.44 2.26 -10.26
N LEU A 4 10.30 1.85 -11.51
CA LEU A 4 11.41 1.76 -12.46
C LEU A 4 12.01 3.12 -12.80
N PRO A 5 11.22 4.15 -13.20
CA PRO A 5 11.78 5.48 -13.45
C PRO A 5 12.41 6.10 -12.20
N LEU A 6 11.84 5.84 -11.02
CA LEU A 6 12.37 6.32 -9.76
C LEU A 6 13.76 5.73 -9.49
N LEU A 7 13.89 4.41 -9.57
CA LEU A 7 15.16 3.72 -9.38
C LEU A 7 16.20 4.17 -10.43
N GLN A 8 15.80 4.34 -11.69
CA GLN A 8 16.70 4.84 -12.74
C GLN A 8 17.28 6.20 -12.39
N ARG A 9 16.49 7.11 -11.83
CA ARG A 9 16.96 8.43 -11.39
C ARG A 9 17.86 8.37 -10.17
N LEU A 10 17.71 7.34 -9.32
CA LEU A 10 18.51 7.16 -8.12
C LEU A 10 19.85 6.46 -8.36
N LEU A 11 20.07 5.85 -9.53
CA LEU A 11 21.33 5.14 -9.84
C LEU A 11 22.57 6.02 -9.66
N LYS A 12 22.47 7.33 -9.88
CA LYS A 12 23.56 8.28 -9.61
C LYS A 12 24.03 8.30 -8.16
N HIS A 13 23.21 7.82 -7.23
CA HIS A 13 23.50 7.75 -5.79
C HIS A 13 23.98 6.38 -5.32
N GLU A 14 23.98 5.37 -6.18
CA GLU A 14 24.41 4.04 -5.76
C GLU A 14 25.89 4.03 -5.34
N ASN A 15 26.21 3.32 -4.27
CA ASN A 15 27.56 3.13 -3.81
C ASN A 15 27.70 1.84 -2.99
N SER A 16 28.90 1.34 -2.84
CA SER A 16 29.23 0.09 -2.13
C SER A 16 29.65 0.31 -0.67
N SER A 17 29.52 1.52 -0.15
CA SER A 17 29.88 1.81 1.23
C SER A 17 29.02 1.02 2.22
N THR A 18 29.59 0.60 3.32
CA THR A 18 28.86 0.01 4.45
C THR A 18 28.39 1.08 5.45
N SER A 19 28.86 2.31 5.33
CA SER A 19 28.50 3.40 6.23
C SER A 19 27.08 3.87 6.01
N PRO A 20 26.23 3.91 7.04
CA PRO A 20 24.86 4.44 6.94
C PRO A 20 24.79 5.88 6.44
N ALA A 21 25.78 6.71 6.76
CA ALA A 21 25.85 8.10 6.31
C ALA A 21 25.98 8.26 4.78
N ARG A 22 26.41 7.20 4.09
CA ARG A 22 26.51 7.17 2.63
C ARG A 22 25.23 6.66 1.94
N HIS A 23 24.22 6.30 2.72
CA HIS A 23 22.93 5.80 2.26
C HIS A 23 21.79 6.60 2.88
N PRO A 24 21.71 7.93 2.67
CA PRO A 24 20.58 8.73 3.13
C PRO A 24 19.34 8.39 2.32
N VAL A 25 18.16 8.59 2.91
CA VAL A 25 16.89 8.43 2.19
C VAL A 25 16.78 9.48 1.09
N ARG A 26 16.69 9.02 -0.15
CA ARG A 26 16.56 9.85 -1.34
C ARG A 26 15.15 9.85 -1.92
N ALA A 27 14.43 8.76 -1.73
CA ALA A 27 13.06 8.61 -2.16
C ALA A 27 12.18 8.05 -1.04
N LEU A 28 11.04 8.68 -0.86
CA LEU A 28 9.99 8.28 0.09
C LEU A 28 8.74 7.91 -0.70
N VAL A 29 8.22 6.70 -0.46
CA VAL A 29 6.97 6.21 -1.07
C VAL A 29 5.96 5.97 0.03
N LEU A 30 4.85 6.70 0.02
CA LEU A 30 3.77 6.59 1.00
C LEU A 30 2.57 5.86 0.42
N LEU A 31 2.05 4.91 1.17
CA LEU A 31 0.89 4.09 0.83
C LEU A 31 -0.08 3.99 2.01
N PRO A 32 -1.38 3.83 1.73
CA PRO A 32 -2.41 3.88 2.78
C PRO A 32 -2.47 2.66 3.67
N THR A 33 -2.06 1.48 3.18
CA THR A 33 -2.19 0.22 3.89
C THR A 33 -0.87 -0.55 3.95
N ARG A 34 -0.76 -1.38 4.97
CA ARG A 34 0.41 -2.22 5.23
C ARG A 34 0.66 -3.20 4.09
N GLU A 35 -0.41 -3.81 3.56
CA GLU A 35 -0.36 -4.78 2.47
C GLU A 35 0.15 -4.14 1.18
N LEU A 36 -0.30 -2.94 0.86
CA LEU A 36 0.17 -2.19 -0.30
C LEU A 36 1.62 -1.74 -0.14
N ALA A 37 1.99 -1.28 1.05
CA ALA A 37 3.38 -0.90 1.35
C ALA A 37 4.33 -2.09 1.18
N ASP A 38 3.96 -3.26 1.72
CA ASP A 38 4.75 -4.48 1.55
C ASP A 38 4.86 -4.90 0.09
N GLN A 39 3.76 -4.88 -0.65
CA GLN A 39 3.73 -5.23 -2.07
C GLN A 39 4.64 -4.32 -2.91
N VAL A 40 4.59 -3.02 -2.70
CA VAL A 40 5.43 -2.05 -3.41
C VAL A 40 6.89 -2.22 -3.02
N ALA A 41 7.18 -2.44 -1.74
CA ALA A 41 8.54 -2.68 -1.26
C ALA A 41 9.18 -3.92 -1.88
N GLN A 42 8.43 -5.02 -2.00
CA GLN A 42 8.90 -6.25 -2.66
C GLN A 42 9.21 -5.99 -4.14
N GLN A 43 8.38 -5.23 -4.85
CA GLN A 43 8.62 -4.89 -6.25
C GLN A 43 9.87 -4.00 -6.41
N ILE A 44 10.03 -3.01 -5.54
CA ILE A 44 11.23 -2.14 -5.56
C ILE A 44 12.49 -2.96 -5.30
N ALA A 45 12.48 -3.84 -4.29
CA ALA A 45 13.60 -4.71 -3.98
C ALA A 45 13.96 -5.62 -5.17
N LEU A 46 12.95 -6.18 -5.84
CA LEU A 46 13.14 -7.00 -7.04
C LEU A 46 13.79 -6.22 -8.19
N TYR A 47 13.31 -5.02 -8.47
CA TYR A 47 13.86 -4.18 -9.54
C TYR A 47 15.26 -3.65 -9.21
N ALA A 48 15.56 -3.39 -7.94
CA ALA A 48 16.85 -2.92 -7.49
C ALA A 48 17.90 -4.04 -7.31
N LYS A 49 17.51 -5.29 -7.50
CA LYS A 49 18.34 -6.49 -7.20
C LYS A 49 19.76 -6.45 -7.80
N HIS A 50 19.92 -5.89 -8.98
CA HIS A 50 21.22 -5.80 -9.67
C HIS A 50 21.88 -4.43 -9.55
N THR A 51 21.40 -3.60 -8.62
CA THR A 51 21.99 -2.31 -8.28
C THR A 51 22.54 -2.34 -6.86
N LYS A 52 23.22 -1.29 -6.46
CA LYS A 52 23.69 -1.08 -5.08
C LYS A 52 22.74 -0.20 -4.27
N LEU A 53 21.56 0.10 -4.82
CA LEU A 53 20.51 0.82 -4.11
C LEU A 53 19.86 -0.07 -3.05
N ARG A 54 19.66 0.49 -1.87
CA ARG A 54 19.02 -0.18 -0.74
C ARG A 54 17.60 0.33 -0.57
N SER A 55 16.72 -0.56 -0.17
CA SER A 55 15.33 -0.21 0.13
C SER A 55 14.84 -0.93 1.38
N THR A 56 13.90 -0.34 2.08
CA THR A 56 13.18 -0.98 3.18
C THR A 56 11.75 -0.48 3.27
N VAL A 57 10.95 -1.16 4.08
CA VAL A 57 9.56 -0.80 4.33
C VAL A 57 9.29 -0.69 5.82
N VAL A 58 8.50 0.32 6.20
CA VAL A 58 8.03 0.48 7.59
C VAL A 58 6.51 0.63 7.59
N PHE A 59 5.85 -0.17 8.42
CA PHE A 59 4.40 -0.10 8.61
C PHE A 59 4.00 -0.56 10.02
N GLY A 60 2.83 -0.15 10.47
CA GLY A 60 2.31 -0.50 11.79
C GLY A 60 1.88 -1.97 11.91
N GLY A 61 1.60 -2.43 13.13
CA GLY A 61 1.17 -3.80 13.41
C GLY A 61 2.30 -4.84 13.46
N MET A 62 3.54 -4.42 13.22
CA MET A 62 4.77 -5.23 13.35
C MET A 62 5.69 -4.56 14.39
N ASP A 63 6.63 -5.34 14.94
CA ASP A 63 7.62 -4.81 15.86
C ASP A 63 8.47 -3.71 15.22
N MET A 64 8.68 -2.62 15.96
CA MET A 64 9.52 -1.51 15.52
C MET A 64 11.00 -1.85 15.45
N LYS A 65 11.49 -2.74 16.30
CA LYS A 65 12.94 -3.03 16.41
C LYS A 65 13.57 -3.49 15.10
N PRO A 66 13.03 -4.48 14.37
CA PRO A 66 13.57 -4.88 13.08
C PRO A 66 13.58 -3.74 12.07
N GLN A 67 12.51 -2.94 12.04
CA GLN A 67 12.42 -1.77 11.15
C GLN A 67 13.49 -0.72 11.50
N THR A 68 13.71 -0.47 12.78
CA THR A 68 14.76 0.45 13.26
C THR A 68 16.16 -0.02 12.84
N ILE A 69 16.42 -1.31 12.93
CA ILE A 69 17.72 -1.89 12.52
C ILE A 69 17.96 -1.65 11.02
N GLU A 70 16.96 -1.93 10.18
CA GLU A 70 17.08 -1.72 8.73
C GLU A 70 17.26 -0.24 8.38
N LEU A 71 16.49 0.67 9.01
CA LEU A 71 16.64 2.10 8.80
C LEU A 71 18.04 2.60 9.19
N LYS A 72 18.59 2.11 10.30
CA LYS A 72 19.93 2.50 10.77
C LYS A 72 21.07 2.02 9.89
N LYS A 73 20.86 0.99 9.08
CA LYS A 73 21.85 0.57 8.05
C LYS A 73 21.96 1.58 6.91
N GLY A 74 20.98 2.43 6.73
CA GLY A 74 20.86 3.37 5.62
C GLY A 74 20.20 2.74 4.39
N VAL A 75 19.25 3.46 3.81
CA VAL A 75 18.53 3.06 2.59
C VAL A 75 18.24 4.28 1.74
N GLU A 76 18.36 4.15 0.44
CA GLU A 76 18.01 5.20 -0.51
C GLU A 76 16.50 5.29 -0.73
N VAL A 77 15.79 4.17 -0.66
CA VAL A 77 14.34 4.13 -0.88
C VAL A 77 13.63 3.63 0.37
N LEU A 78 12.76 4.46 0.91
CA LEU A 78 11.92 4.13 2.06
C LEU A 78 10.45 4.06 1.63
N VAL A 79 9.86 2.89 1.76
CA VAL A 79 8.42 2.67 1.58
C VAL A 79 7.76 2.67 2.96
N ALA A 80 6.65 3.38 3.12
CA ALA A 80 6.05 3.52 4.43
C ALA A 80 4.53 3.70 4.39
N THR A 81 3.87 3.31 5.49
CA THR A 81 2.56 3.84 5.86
C THR A 81 2.75 5.07 6.76
N PRO A 82 1.87 6.09 6.68
CA PRO A 82 2.09 7.37 7.33
C PRO A 82 2.33 7.31 8.84
N GLY A 83 1.48 6.62 9.59
CA GLY A 83 1.57 6.59 11.06
C GLY A 83 2.90 6.02 11.57
N ARG A 84 3.33 4.87 11.05
CA ARG A 84 4.59 4.24 11.46
C ARG A 84 5.81 5.05 11.01
N LEU A 85 5.74 5.72 9.88
CA LEU A 85 6.82 6.62 9.46
C LEU A 85 6.99 7.75 10.48
N LEU A 86 5.90 8.36 10.94
CA LEU A 86 5.97 9.39 11.99
C LEU A 86 6.61 8.87 13.27
N ASP A 87 6.28 7.66 13.71
CA ASP A 87 6.93 7.03 14.87
C ASP A 87 8.45 6.97 14.69
N HIS A 88 8.92 6.57 13.51
CA HIS A 88 10.36 6.51 13.21
C HIS A 88 11.02 7.89 13.08
N ILE A 89 10.31 8.88 12.56
CA ILE A 89 10.81 10.27 12.52
C ILE A 89 10.96 10.82 13.94
N GLU A 90 9.96 10.66 14.78
CA GLU A 90 9.97 11.11 16.18
C GLU A 90 11.05 10.42 17.01
N ALA A 91 11.27 9.13 16.77
CA ALA A 91 12.36 8.37 17.40
C ALA A 91 13.74 8.64 16.79
N LYS A 92 13.83 9.54 15.80
CA LYS A 92 15.07 9.86 15.05
C LYS A 92 15.71 8.65 14.35
N ASN A 93 14.89 7.66 14.00
CA ASN A 93 15.32 6.50 13.23
C ASN A 93 15.32 6.79 11.71
N ALA A 94 14.45 7.68 11.25
CA ALA A 94 14.36 8.11 9.88
C ALA A 94 14.67 9.62 9.77
N VAL A 95 15.64 9.96 8.92
CA VAL A 95 16.06 11.34 8.62
C VAL A 95 15.75 11.61 7.16
N LEU A 96 14.91 12.60 6.89
CA LEU A 96 14.35 12.86 5.56
C LEU A 96 14.87 14.14 4.90
N ASN A 97 15.92 14.74 5.42
CA ASN A 97 16.47 16.03 4.96
C ASN A 97 17.18 15.96 3.61
N GLN A 98 17.40 14.77 3.06
CA GLN A 98 18.04 14.57 1.74
C GLN A 98 17.10 13.89 0.74
N VAL A 99 15.82 13.86 1.01
CA VAL A 99 14.81 13.29 0.10
C VAL A 99 14.67 14.19 -1.13
N GLU A 100 14.84 13.60 -2.30
CA GLU A 100 14.69 14.25 -3.60
C GLU A 100 13.35 13.94 -4.26
N TYR A 101 12.78 12.76 -3.97
CA TYR A 101 11.54 12.26 -4.58
C TYR A 101 10.57 11.78 -3.52
N VAL A 102 9.32 12.20 -3.65
CA VAL A 102 8.21 11.74 -2.82
C VAL A 102 7.12 11.20 -3.71
N VAL A 103 6.63 10.01 -3.40
CA VAL A 103 5.48 9.40 -4.07
C VAL A 103 4.36 9.25 -3.06
N LEU A 104 3.22 9.85 -3.37
CA LEU A 104 1.96 9.66 -2.65
C LEU A 104 1.08 8.76 -3.52
N ASP A 105 1.05 7.46 -3.21
CA ASP A 105 0.27 6.50 -3.98
C ASP A 105 -1.07 6.19 -3.29
N GLU A 106 -2.11 6.02 -4.09
CA GLU A 106 -3.48 5.89 -3.60
C GLU A 106 -3.87 7.04 -2.62
N ALA A 107 -3.61 8.27 -3.04
CA ALA A 107 -3.77 9.45 -2.20
C ALA A 107 -5.21 9.66 -1.72
N ASP A 108 -6.21 9.39 -2.56
CA ASP A 108 -7.63 9.43 -2.18
C ASP A 108 -7.93 8.47 -1.03
N ARG A 109 -7.38 7.28 -1.06
CA ARG A 109 -7.55 6.30 0.00
C ARG A 109 -6.86 6.70 1.30
N MET A 110 -5.68 7.33 1.22
CA MET A 110 -5.03 7.91 2.41
C MET A 110 -5.91 8.97 3.07
N LEU A 111 -6.57 9.82 2.29
CA LEU A 111 -7.52 10.81 2.81
C LEU A 111 -8.76 10.16 3.43
N ASP A 112 -9.33 9.14 2.79
CA ASP A 112 -10.51 8.41 3.29
C ASP A 112 -10.24 7.72 4.62
N ILE A 113 -9.03 7.23 4.84
CA ILE A 113 -8.60 6.61 6.11
C ILE A 113 -8.35 7.67 7.21
N GLY A 114 -8.20 8.94 6.83
CA GLY A 114 -7.96 10.04 7.76
C GLY A 114 -6.47 10.38 7.95
N PHE A 115 -5.62 10.04 7.01
CA PHE A 115 -4.17 10.31 7.07
C PHE A 115 -3.76 11.72 6.65
N LEU A 116 -4.69 12.62 6.38
CA LEU A 116 -4.32 14.00 5.96
C LEU A 116 -3.41 14.71 6.98
N PRO A 117 -3.71 14.71 8.30
CA PRO A 117 -2.81 15.32 9.28
C PRO A 117 -1.42 14.69 9.29
N ASP A 118 -1.35 13.36 9.17
CA ASP A 118 -0.09 12.62 9.14
C ASP A 118 0.73 12.96 7.90
N LEU A 119 0.08 13.05 6.73
CA LEU A 119 0.73 13.46 5.48
C LEU A 119 1.28 14.88 5.58
N GLN A 120 0.50 15.83 6.09
CA GLN A 120 0.92 17.22 6.28
C GLN A 120 2.15 17.29 7.18
N ARG A 121 2.16 16.53 8.25
CA ARG A 121 3.27 16.46 9.19
C ARG A 121 4.52 15.84 8.56
N ILE A 122 4.39 14.74 7.83
CA ILE A 122 5.50 14.11 7.11
C ILE A 122 6.09 15.09 6.10
N LEU A 123 5.25 15.71 5.27
CA LEU A 123 5.69 16.64 4.23
C LEU A 123 6.40 17.87 4.80
N SER A 124 6.11 18.25 6.04
CA SER A 124 6.80 19.35 6.72
C SER A 124 8.27 19.04 7.08
N TYR A 125 8.63 17.75 7.19
CA TYR A 125 10.01 17.32 7.43
C TYR A 125 10.86 17.21 6.17
N LEU A 126 10.24 17.31 4.99
CA LEU A 126 10.91 17.13 3.72
C LEU A 126 11.52 18.43 3.19
N PRO A 127 12.60 18.35 2.39
CA PRO A 127 13.10 19.53 1.69
C PRO A 127 12.01 20.16 0.82
N LYS A 128 11.97 21.48 0.76
CA LYS A 128 11.04 22.19 -0.12
C LYS A 128 11.33 21.92 -1.60
N GLN A 129 12.59 21.83 -1.96
CA GLN A 129 13.03 21.49 -3.30
C GLN A 129 13.06 19.97 -3.45
N ARG A 130 12.02 19.45 -4.06
CA ARG A 130 11.83 18.01 -4.31
C ARG A 130 10.89 17.80 -5.50
N THR A 131 10.92 16.61 -6.06
CA THR A 131 9.89 16.16 -7.01
C THR A 131 8.86 15.34 -6.26
N THR A 132 7.60 15.75 -6.31
CA THR A 132 6.49 15.04 -5.68
C THR A 132 5.56 14.48 -6.74
N LEU A 133 5.29 13.18 -6.67
CA LEU A 133 4.35 12.47 -7.53
C LEU A 133 3.13 12.07 -6.70
N LEU A 134 1.95 12.35 -7.22
CA LEU A 134 0.69 11.99 -6.60
C LEU A 134 -0.12 11.11 -7.54
N PHE A 135 -0.49 9.93 -7.07
CA PHE A 135 -1.33 8.98 -7.77
C PHE A 135 -2.65 8.81 -7.02
N SER A 136 -3.75 8.93 -7.74
CA SER A 136 -5.09 8.80 -7.19
C SER A 136 -6.05 8.25 -8.23
N ALA A 137 -6.98 7.40 -7.81
CA ALA A 137 -8.05 6.90 -8.67
C ALA A 137 -9.15 7.96 -8.89
N THR A 138 -9.24 8.95 -8.01
CA THR A 138 -10.21 10.03 -8.06
C THR A 138 -9.51 11.40 -8.11
N PHE A 139 -10.23 12.41 -8.60
CA PHE A 139 -9.74 13.78 -8.63
C PHE A 139 -10.70 14.72 -7.91
N SER A 140 -11.01 14.36 -6.64
CA SER A 140 -11.89 15.11 -5.76
C SER A 140 -11.35 16.51 -5.43
N PRO A 141 -12.17 17.42 -4.90
CA PRO A 141 -11.69 18.73 -4.42
C PRO A 141 -10.60 18.62 -3.36
N GLU A 142 -10.64 17.57 -2.51
CA GLU A 142 -9.64 17.29 -1.48
C GLU A 142 -8.29 16.91 -2.10
N ILE A 143 -8.31 16.05 -3.12
CA ILE A 143 -7.10 15.66 -3.86
C ILE A 143 -6.52 16.87 -4.62
N LYS A 144 -7.37 17.71 -5.23
CA LYS A 144 -6.93 18.95 -5.87
C LYS A 144 -6.23 19.88 -4.88
N ARG A 145 -6.81 20.05 -3.68
CA ARG A 145 -6.19 20.86 -2.61
C ARG A 145 -4.86 20.29 -2.15
N LEU A 146 -4.78 18.98 -1.96
CA LEU A 146 -3.53 18.30 -1.60
C LEU A 146 -2.47 18.53 -2.68
N ALA A 147 -2.81 18.35 -3.94
CA ALA A 147 -1.90 18.57 -5.06
C ALA A 147 -1.42 20.04 -5.11
N SER A 148 -2.33 21.00 -5.05
CA SER A 148 -1.96 22.42 -5.12
C SER A 148 -1.12 22.89 -3.93
N SER A 149 -1.29 22.28 -2.75
CA SER A 149 -0.55 22.69 -1.55
C SER A 149 0.86 22.12 -1.49
N TYR A 150 1.10 20.93 -2.06
CA TYR A 150 2.35 20.19 -1.85
C TYR A 150 3.13 19.85 -3.11
N LEU A 151 2.54 19.99 -4.30
CA LEU A 151 3.23 19.80 -5.56
C LEU A 151 3.65 21.17 -6.14
N GLN A 152 4.84 21.20 -6.75
CA GLN A 152 5.35 22.40 -7.40
C GLN A 152 5.11 22.29 -8.91
N ASN A 153 4.31 23.22 -9.46
CA ASN A 153 3.96 23.24 -10.88
C ASN A 153 3.58 21.84 -11.44
N PRO A 154 2.58 21.16 -10.85
CA PRO A 154 2.28 19.81 -11.23
C PRO A 154 1.74 19.71 -12.66
N ILE A 155 2.17 18.66 -13.36
CA ILE A 155 1.57 18.24 -14.62
C ILE A 155 0.53 17.19 -14.30
N THR A 156 -0.72 17.43 -14.71
CA THR A 156 -1.81 16.46 -14.52
C THR A 156 -1.91 15.56 -15.74
N ILE A 157 -1.82 14.24 -15.50
CA ILE A 157 -2.01 13.22 -16.51
C ILE A 157 -3.23 12.39 -16.13
N GLU A 158 -4.27 12.46 -16.93
CA GLU A 158 -5.51 11.72 -16.72
C GLU A 158 -5.56 10.52 -17.68
N VAL A 159 -5.64 9.30 -17.11
CA VAL A 159 -5.55 8.06 -17.90
C VAL A 159 -6.90 7.37 -18.12
N ALA A 160 -7.94 7.73 -17.35
CA ALA A 160 -9.30 7.23 -17.50
C ALA A 160 -10.31 8.25 -16.96
N ARG A 161 -11.56 8.16 -17.41
CA ARG A 161 -12.64 8.98 -16.87
C ARG A 161 -12.94 8.56 -15.43
N PRO A 162 -13.21 9.50 -14.50
CA PRO A 162 -13.62 9.19 -13.14
C PRO A 162 -14.83 8.26 -13.14
N ASN A 163 -14.79 7.21 -12.30
CA ASN A 163 -15.86 6.22 -12.12
C ASN A 163 -16.21 5.33 -13.34
N GLU A 164 -15.34 5.25 -14.33
CA GLU A 164 -15.52 4.31 -15.43
C GLU A 164 -15.06 2.91 -14.99
N THR A 165 -15.98 1.94 -15.01
CA THR A 165 -15.63 0.54 -14.81
C THR A 165 -14.84 0.05 -16.02
N ALA A 166 -13.76 -0.70 -15.78
CA ALA A 166 -13.02 -1.30 -16.90
C ALA A 166 -13.95 -2.13 -17.79
N SER A 167 -13.92 -1.90 -19.08
CA SER A 167 -14.81 -2.57 -20.06
C SER A 167 -14.68 -4.10 -20.06
N THR A 168 -13.60 -4.61 -19.48
CA THR A 168 -13.33 -6.06 -19.34
C THR A 168 -13.95 -6.67 -18.08
N VAL A 169 -14.54 -5.86 -17.18
CA VAL A 169 -15.16 -6.34 -15.95
C VAL A 169 -16.65 -6.56 -16.18
N GLU A 170 -17.07 -7.82 -16.14
CA GLU A 170 -18.50 -8.17 -16.14
C GLU A 170 -19.10 -7.91 -14.77
N GLN A 171 -20.15 -7.11 -14.71
CA GLN A 171 -20.89 -6.81 -13.49
C GLN A 171 -22.24 -7.56 -13.49
N ARG A 172 -22.56 -8.21 -12.37
CA ARG A 172 -23.85 -8.88 -12.16
C ARG A 172 -24.40 -8.51 -10.79
N PHE A 173 -25.67 -8.17 -10.76
CA PHE A 173 -26.39 -7.81 -9.54
C PHE A 173 -27.42 -8.88 -9.22
N TYR A 174 -27.42 -9.30 -7.97
CA TYR A 174 -28.38 -10.28 -7.45
C TYR A 174 -29.14 -9.67 -6.28
N SER A 175 -30.47 -9.88 -6.25
CA SER A 175 -31.30 -9.53 -5.11
C SER A 175 -31.44 -10.74 -4.19
N ALA A 176 -31.19 -10.57 -2.92
CA ALA A 176 -31.33 -11.62 -1.91
C ALA A 176 -31.68 -11.01 -0.55
N ASN A 177 -32.46 -11.71 0.25
CA ASN A 177 -32.65 -11.37 1.65
C ASN A 177 -31.37 -11.63 2.45
N ASP A 178 -31.22 -10.97 3.59
CA ASP A 178 -30.01 -11.11 4.41
C ASP A 178 -29.72 -12.55 4.83
N ASP A 179 -30.76 -13.31 5.16
CA ASP A 179 -30.64 -14.73 5.53
C ASP A 179 -30.21 -15.63 4.36
N ASP A 180 -30.49 -15.22 3.14
CA ASP A 180 -30.20 -15.99 1.93
C ASP A 180 -28.87 -15.63 1.29
N LYS A 181 -28.26 -14.50 1.66
CA LYS A 181 -26.99 -14.03 1.06
C LYS A 181 -25.89 -15.08 1.05
N ARG A 182 -25.74 -15.83 2.13
CA ARG A 182 -24.73 -16.89 2.23
C ARG A 182 -24.97 -17.99 1.21
N ARG A 183 -26.22 -18.47 1.10
CA ARG A 183 -26.60 -19.50 0.12
C ARG A 183 -26.43 -18.99 -1.31
N ALA A 184 -26.78 -17.72 -1.56
CA ALA A 184 -26.57 -17.09 -2.85
C ALA A 184 -25.09 -17.03 -3.25
N ILE A 185 -24.20 -16.67 -2.33
CA ILE A 185 -22.75 -16.65 -2.55
C ILE A 185 -22.27 -18.07 -2.95
N HIS A 186 -22.60 -19.08 -2.16
CA HIS A 186 -22.20 -20.46 -2.44
C HIS A 186 -22.74 -20.94 -3.79
N GLN A 187 -24.00 -20.64 -4.07
CA GLN A 187 -24.63 -21.00 -5.36
C GLN A 187 -23.92 -20.33 -6.55
N VAL A 188 -23.60 -19.05 -6.44
CA VAL A 188 -22.88 -18.33 -7.50
C VAL A 188 -21.50 -18.91 -7.74
N LEU A 189 -20.73 -19.18 -6.67
CA LEU A 189 -19.40 -19.78 -6.77
C LEU A 189 -19.46 -21.13 -7.48
N LYS A 190 -20.45 -21.98 -7.11
CA LYS A 190 -20.63 -23.32 -7.67
C LYS A 190 -21.10 -23.29 -9.12
N THR A 191 -22.15 -22.56 -9.41
CA THR A 191 -22.77 -22.55 -10.76
C THR A 191 -21.88 -21.90 -11.81
N ARG A 192 -21.05 -20.97 -11.42
CA ARG A 192 -20.13 -20.30 -12.33
C ARG A 192 -18.73 -20.93 -12.39
N GLY A 193 -18.48 -21.98 -11.63
CA GLY A 193 -17.18 -22.65 -11.59
C GLY A 193 -16.04 -21.74 -11.17
N ILE A 194 -16.32 -20.79 -10.25
CA ILE A 194 -15.34 -19.81 -9.77
C ILE A 194 -14.31 -20.52 -8.91
N LYS A 195 -13.05 -20.43 -9.30
CA LYS A 195 -11.93 -21.08 -8.58
C LYS A 195 -11.41 -20.26 -7.42
N GLN A 196 -11.40 -18.93 -7.58
CA GLN A 196 -10.95 -17.98 -6.54
C GLN A 196 -11.86 -16.76 -6.52
N ALA A 197 -12.15 -16.23 -5.34
CA ALA A 197 -12.97 -15.04 -5.18
C ALA A 197 -12.58 -14.23 -3.94
N PHE A 198 -12.65 -12.91 -4.05
CA PHE A 198 -12.72 -12.01 -2.89
C PHE A 198 -14.19 -11.72 -2.57
N ILE A 199 -14.56 -11.90 -1.30
CA ILE A 199 -15.91 -11.60 -0.82
C ILE A 199 -15.81 -10.50 0.22
N PHE A 200 -16.32 -9.32 -0.11
CA PHE A 200 -16.31 -8.16 0.79
C PHE A 200 -17.54 -8.15 1.67
N VAL A 201 -17.35 -7.91 2.96
CA VAL A 201 -18.41 -7.86 3.98
C VAL A 201 -18.25 -6.60 4.83
N ASN A 202 -19.38 -6.03 5.26
CA ASN A 202 -19.42 -4.73 5.95
C ASN A 202 -18.97 -4.78 7.43
N SER A 203 -18.72 -5.96 8.00
CA SER A 203 -18.32 -6.07 9.40
C SER A 203 -17.31 -7.19 9.62
N LYS A 204 -16.42 -6.99 10.60
CA LYS A 204 -15.42 -7.99 11.03
C LYS A 204 -16.09 -9.31 11.45
N LEU A 205 -17.17 -9.20 12.24
CA LEU A 205 -17.93 -10.37 12.70
C LEU A 205 -18.59 -11.10 11.54
N GLY A 206 -19.18 -10.36 10.59
CA GLY A 206 -19.76 -10.92 9.36
C GLY A 206 -18.71 -11.64 8.52
N CYS A 207 -17.52 -11.06 8.38
CA CYS A 207 -16.38 -11.67 7.68
C CYS A 207 -15.99 -13.01 8.32
N ALA A 208 -15.77 -13.04 9.62
CA ALA A 208 -15.40 -14.26 10.34
C ALA A 208 -16.48 -15.35 10.29
N ARG A 209 -17.76 -14.96 10.41
CA ARG A 209 -18.92 -15.90 10.32
C ARG A 209 -19.04 -16.49 8.91
N LEU A 210 -18.93 -15.67 7.88
CA LEU A 210 -19.03 -16.12 6.50
C LEU A 210 -17.89 -17.08 6.15
N ALA A 211 -16.66 -16.75 6.51
CA ALA A 211 -15.50 -17.62 6.28
C ALA A 211 -15.69 -18.99 6.89
N ARG A 212 -16.06 -19.08 8.17
CA ARG A 212 -16.36 -20.35 8.85
C ARG A 212 -17.49 -21.14 8.19
N SER A 213 -18.53 -20.43 7.71
CA SER A 213 -19.64 -21.07 7.06
C SER A 213 -19.24 -21.71 5.73
N LEU A 214 -18.51 -20.98 4.91
CA LEU A 214 -18.00 -21.47 3.62
C LEU A 214 -17.00 -22.64 3.81
N GLU A 215 -16.19 -22.56 4.85
CA GLU A 215 -15.27 -23.64 5.21
C GLU A 215 -16.00 -24.93 5.59
N ARG A 216 -17.09 -24.84 6.36
CA ARG A 216 -17.96 -26.01 6.68
C ARG A 216 -18.61 -26.61 5.43
N GLU A 217 -18.80 -25.84 4.38
CA GLU A 217 -19.32 -26.28 3.09
C GLU A 217 -18.23 -26.81 2.15
N GLY A 218 -17.00 -26.96 2.65
CA GLY A 218 -15.87 -27.57 1.94
C GLY A 218 -15.05 -26.60 1.09
N LEU A 219 -15.28 -25.27 1.21
CA LEU A 219 -14.47 -24.28 0.52
C LEU A 219 -13.24 -23.92 1.35
N LYS A 220 -12.08 -23.84 0.71
CA LYS A 220 -10.85 -23.34 1.34
C LYS A 220 -10.93 -21.82 1.46
N THR A 221 -11.11 -21.32 2.67
CA THR A 221 -11.33 -19.91 2.94
C THR A 221 -10.28 -19.32 3.89
N ALA A 222 -10.03 -18.02 3.75
CA ALA A 222 -9.26 -17.24 4.72
C ALA A 222 -10.01 -15.94 4.99
N ALA A 223 -10.02 -15.50 6.24
CA ALA A 223 -10.62 -14.22 6.63
C ALA A 223 -9.53 -13.15 6.78
N LEU A 224 -9.79 -11.97 6.23
CA LEU A 224 -8.91 -10.81 6.31
C LEU A 224 -9.68 -9.65 6.94
N HIS A 225 -9.38 -9.30 8.18
CA HIS A 225 -10.03 -8.20 8.90
C HIS A 225 -9.13 -7.62 10.00
N GLY A 226 -9.52 -6.49 10.57
CA GLY A 226 -8.67 -5.73 11.48
C GLY A 226 -8.33 -6.39 12.82
N ASP A 227 -9.05 -7.46 13.21
CA ASP A 227 -8.75 -8.21 14.45
C ASP A 227 -7.72 -9.33 14.23
N LYS A 228 -7.34 -9.57 12.97
CA LYS A 228 -6.23 -10.44 12.62
C LYS A 228 -4.91 -9.69 12.75
N SER A 229 -3.87 -10.38 13.22
CA SER A 229 -2.52 -9.85 13.25
C SER A 229 -2.03 -9.54 11.83
N GLN A 230 -1.04 -8.66 11.71
CA GLN A 230 -0.47 -8.32 10.41
C GLN A 230 0.15 -9.56 9.73
N ASP A 231 0.78 -10.42 10.50
CA ASP A 231 1.37 -11.67 9.99
C ASP A 231 0.30 -12.62 9.44
N GLU A 232 -0.82 -12.80 10.14
CA GLU A 232 -1.96 -13.60 9.65
C GLU A 232 -2.55 -13.02 8.36
N ARG A 233 -2.64 -11.70 8.26
CA ARG A 233 -3.16 -11.00 7.07
C ARG A 233 -2.26 -11.20 5.86
N LEU A 234 -0.94 -11.07 6.03
CA LEU A 234 0.04 -11.31 4.97
C LEU A 234 0.02 -12.78 4.52
N LYS A 235 -0.05 -13.72 5.46
CA LYS A 235 -0.17 -15.16 5.14
C LYS A 235 -1.44 -15.48 4.35
N ALA A 236 -2.59 -14.89 4.71
CA ALA A 236 -3.83 -15.08 3.99
C ALA A 236 -3.75 -14.58 2.53
N LEU A 237 -3.13 -13.42 2.31
CA LEU A 237 -2.91 -12.89 0.96
C LEU A 237 -1.96 -13.77 0.13
N GLU A 238 -0.88 -14.25 0.73
CA GLU A 238 0.06 -15.15 0.06
C GLU A 238 -0.60 -16.48 -0.31
N ALA A 239 -1.38 -17.06 0.59
CA ALA A 239 -2.15 -18.28 0.33
C ALA A 239 -3.13 -18.10 -0.84
N PHE A 240 -3.80 -16.94 -0.90
CA PHE A 240 -4.67 -16.58 -2.02
C PHE A 240 -3.89 -16.48 -3.33
N LYS A 241 -2.77 -15.77 -3.35
CA LYS A 241 -1.93 -15.63 -4.56
C LYS A 241 -1.43 -16.98 -5.09
N LYS A 242 -1.17 -17.94 -4.19
CA LYS A 242 -0.74 -19.30 -4.54
C LYS A 242 -1.88 -20.22 -4.95
N GLY A 243 -3.12 -19.79 -4.83
CA GLY A 243 -4.29 -20.64 -5.10
C GLY A 243 -4.61 -21.67 -4.02
N GLU A 244 -4.07 -21.49 -2.83
CA GLU A 244 -4.29 -22.39 -1.68
C GLU A 244 -5.65 -22.14 -1.01
N VAL A 245 -6.17 -20.89 -1.14
CA VAL A 245 -7.49 -20.48 -0.66
C VAL A 245 -8.22 -19.72 -1.72
#